data_e7b36731aeae450fd7b43dad3a411394
#
_entry.id   e7b36731aeae450fd7b43dad3a411394
#
_cell.length_a   1.000
_cell.length_b   1.000
_cell.length_c   1.000
_cell.angle_alpha   90.00
_cell.angle_beta   90.00
_cell.angle_gamma   90.00
#
_symmetry.space_group_name_H-M   'P 1'
#
loop_
_entity.id
_entity.type
_entity.pdbx_description
1 polymer ?
#
loop_
_entity_poly.entity_id
_entity_poly.type
_entity_poly.pdbx_seq_one_letter_code
_entity_poly.pdbx_strand_id
1 'polypeptide(L)'
;MNISEFIYSIFGDYGDVGVLFCIYLIFLIDALIFPALPEVFFILGYDYSPTPIFGCLLVLMAVLAELVGIFSLYYVVKHVRIPKKISRIVEKYVGFLLVSDERVMLINRVAPMIPFAGAFIAIVETWDPKKCAFYIVIGCVLKYGLILLASSFFYTYFSGDMALKVTMTLVIVILGISLAASYYRKKKAGIEE
;
A
#
# COMPACT_ATOMS: atom_id res chain seq x y z
N MET A 1 25.53 3.24 -4.03
CA MET A 1 24.78 3.61 -2.80
C MET A 1 23.49 2.81 -2.83
N ASN A 2 23.36 1.84 -1.96
CA ASN A 2 22.13 1.03 -1.87
C ASN A 2 21.00 1.87 -1.27
N ILE A 3 19.76 1.58 -1.62
CA ILE A 3 18.57 2.30 -1.10
C ILE A 3 18.54 2.26 0.44
N SER A 4 18.94 1.15 1.04
CA SER A 4 19.09 1.03 2.48
C SER A 4 20.14 1.99 3.04
N GLU A 5 21.32 2.09 2.43
CA GLU A 5 22.37 3.03 2.83
C GLU A 5 21.91 4.49 2.73
N PHE A 6 21.10 4.82 1.72
CA PHE A 6 20.52 6.15 1.56
C PHE A 6 19.53 6.47 2.69
N ILE A 7 18.64 5.54 3.04
CA ILE A 7 17.71 5.69 4.15
C ILE A 7 18.46 5.84 5.47
N TYR A 8 19.49 5.01 5.70
CA TYR A 8 20.31 5.07 6.91
C TYR A 8 21.16 6.36 6.99
N SER A 9 21.62 6.90 5.87
CA SER A 9 22.39 8.14 5.87
C SER A 9 21.56 9.39 6.21
N ILE A 10 20.25 9.38 5.93
CA ILE A 10 19.37 10.52 6.20
C ILE A 10 18.66 10.39 7.55
N PHE A 11 18.25 9.20 7.91
CA PHE A 11 17.37 8.97 9.06
C PHE A 11 18.00 8.15 10.17
N GLY A 12 19.14 7.49 9.93
CA GLY A 12 19.82 6.65 10.92
C GLY A 12 20.32 7.43 12.14
N ASP A 13 20.64 8.69 11.97
CA ASP A 13 21.06 9.59 13.07
C ASP A 13 19.92 9.84 14.09
N TYR A 14 18.67 9.67 13.65
CA TYR A 14 17.47 9.80 14.51
C TYR A 14 16.98 8.47 15.08
N GLY A 15 17.72 7.37 14.85
CA GLY A 15 17.40 6.04 15.36
C GLY A 15 16.04 5.51 14.89
N ASP A 16 15.39 4.70 15.72
CA ASP A 16 14.09 4.06 15.41
C ASP A 16 13.02 5.05 14.97
N VAL A 17 12.96 6.22 15.59
CA VAL A 17 11.98 7.27 15.28
C VAL A 17 12.18 7.80 13.87
N GLY A 18 13.44 8.00 13.45
CA GLY A 18 13.76 8.45 12.09
C GLY A 18 13.30 7.46 11.03
N VAL A 19 13.57 6.17 11.24
CA VAL A 19 13.14 5.11 10.31
C VAL A 19 11.61 5.00 10.26
N LEU A 20 10.93 5.05 11.39
CA LEU A 20 9.46 5.04 11.44
C LEU A 20 8.85 6.23 10.70
N PHE A 21 9.43 7.41 10.86
CA PHE A 21 8.97 8.61 10.15
C PHE A 21 9.22 8.54 8.64
N CYS A 22 10.37 7.99 8.22
CA CYS A 22 10.67 7.75 6.81
C CYS A 22 9.64 6.81 6.18
N ILE A 23 9.33 5.69 6.84
CA ILE A 23 8.31 4.74 6.39
C ILE A 23 6.94 5.43 6.29
N TYR A 24 6.56 6.21 7.31
CA TYR A 24 5.32 6.98 7.27
C TYR A 24 5.26 7.89 6.03
N LEU A 25 6.32 8.64 5.73
CA LEU A 25 6.36 9.52 4.56
C LEU A 25 6.26 8.77 3.23
N ILE A 26 6.96 7.64 3.09
CA ILE A 26 6.91 6.82 1.87
C ILE A 26 5.50 6.29 1.63
N PHE A 27 4.84 5.76 2.65
CA PHE A 27 3.47 5.28 2.56
C PHE A 27 2.46 6.40 2.29
N LEU A 28 2.69 7.58 2.87
CA LEU A 28 1.88 8.76 2.60
C LEU A 28 1.98 9.19 1.13
N ILE A 29 3.18 9.21 0.57
CA ILE A 29 3.43 9.55 -0.84
C ILE A 29 2.80 8.50 -1.76
N ASP A 30 2.94 7.21 -1.42
CA ASP A 30 2.32 6.10 -2.16
C ASP A 30 0.79 6.27 -2.22
N ALA A 31 0.18 6.57 -1.10
CA ALA A 31 -1.27 6.74 -1.00
C ALA A 31 -1.81 7.99 -1.73
N LEU A 32 -0.97 9.04 -1.86
CA LEU A 32 -1.37 10.32 -2.46
C LEU A 32 -1.13 10.40 -3.96
N ILE A 33 0.07 10.00 -4.43
CA ILE A 33 0.56 10.44 -5.74
C ILE A 33 1.14 9.31 -6.58
N PHE A 34 1.95 8.43 -6.01
CA PHE A 34 2.78 7.53 -6.80
C PHE A 34 2.93 6.15 -6.16
N PRO A 35 2.70 5.06 -6.92
CA PRO A 35 2.92 3.70 -6.42
C PRO A 35 4.43 3.47 -6.20
N ALA A 36 4.89 3.71 -4.98
CA ALA A 36 6.30 3.69 -4.59
C ALA A 36 6.79 2.30 -4.16
N LEU A 37 6.02 1.23 -4.36
CA LEU A 37 6.30 -0.13 -3.85
C LEU A 37 6.61 -0.11 -2.34
N PRO A 38 5.67 0.34 -1.52
CA PRO A 38 5.89 0.55 -0.08
C PRO A 38 6.28 -0.75 0.65
N GLU A 39 5.98 -1.91 0.07
CA GLU A 39 6.36 -3.22 0.60
C GLU A 39 7.88 -3.38 0.73
N VAL A 40 8.62 -2.92 -0.28
CA VAL A 40 10.08 -2.97 -0.28
C VAL A 40 10.65 -2.13 0.87
N PHE A 41 10.13 -0.92 1.03
CA PHE A 41 10.56 -0.03 2.11
C PHE A 41 10.15 -0.54 3.49
N PHE A 42 9.00 -1.22 3.60
CA PHE A 42 8.57 -1.86 4.84
C PHE A 42 9.57 -2.94 5.29
N ILE A 43 10.02 -3.79 4.36
CA ILE A 43 10.99 -4.86 4.64
C ILE A 43 12.34 -4.24 5.02
N LEU A 44 12.81 -3.20 4.31
CA LEU A 44 14.04 -2.48 4.64
C LEU A 44 13.96 -1.82 6.01
N GLY A 45 12.81 -1.25 6.35
CA GLY A 45 12.57 -0.70 7.69
C GLY A 45 12.62 -1.77 8.77
N TYR A 46 12.09 -2.96 8.52
CA TYR A 46 12.15 -4.08 9.46
C TYR A 46 13.58 -4.63 9.61
N ASP A 47 14.37 -4.65 8.55
CA ASP A 47 15.78 -5.05 8.57
C ASP A 47 16.63 -4.19 9.49
N TYR A 48 16.29 -2.91 9.64
CA TYR A 48 16.99 -1.98 10.55
C TYR A 48 16.90 -2.43 12.02
N SER A 49 15.73 -2.87 12.47
CA SER A 49 15.51 -3.36 13.84
C SER A 49 14.53 -4.54 13.82
N PRO A 50 15.01 -5.78 13.54
CA PRO A 50 14.14 -6.93 13.33
C PRO A 50 13.57 -7.48 14.65
N THR A 51 12.83 -6.63 15.36
CA THR A 51 12.14 -6.98 16.60
C THR A 51 10.62 -6.98 16.40
N PRO A 52 9.87 -7.86 17.09
CA PRO A 52 8.41 -7.88 16.97
C PRO A 52 7.75 -6.54 17.33
N ILE A 53 8.29 -5.83 18.32
CA ILE A 53 7.75 -4.53 18.75
C ILE A 53 7.95 -3.49 17.65
N PHE A 54 9.15 -3.39 17.10
CA PHE A 54 9.43 -2.45 16.00
C PHE A 54 8.61 -2.78 14.75
N GLY A 55 8.45 -4.08 14.44
CA GLY A 55 7.58 -4.52 13.36
C GLY A 55 6.12 -4.10 13.54
N CYS A 56 5.58 -4.20 14.75
CA CYS A 56 4.23 -3.71 15.04
C CYS A 56 4.13 -2.19 14.88
N LEU A 57 5.16 -1.43 15.26
CA LEU A 57 5.21 0.02 15.05
C LEU A 57 5.27 0.37 13.56
N LEU A 58 6.02 -0.38 12.75
CA LEU A 58 6.02 -0.22 11.29
C LEU A 58 4.64 -0.44 10.68
N VAL A 59 3.92 -1.50 11.09
CA VAL A 59 2.54 -1.74 10.63
C VAL A 59 1.63 -0.59 11.03
N LEU A 60 1.75 -0.08 12.25
CA LEU A 60 0.96 1.05 12.73
C LEU A 60 1.22 2.31 11.89
N MET A 61 2.50 2.63 11.61
CA MET A 61 2.87 3.78 10.78
C MET A 61 2.37 3.63 9.35
N ALA A 62 2.45 2.43 8.76
CA ALA A 62 1.90 2.15 7.44
C ALA A 62 0.39 2.41 7.39
N VAL A 63 -0.37 1.88 8.36
CA VAL A 63 -1.84 2.08 8.44
C VAL A 63 -2.19 3.55 8.58
N LEU A 64 -1.50 4.28 9.47
CA LEU A 64 -1.75 5.71 9.70
C LEU A 64 -1.45 6.54 8.44
N ALA A 65 -0.32 6.30 7.80
CA ALA A 65 0.09 7.01 6.58
C ALA A 65 -0.90 6.76 5.42
N GLU A 66 -1.30 5.52 5.22
CA GLU A 66 -2.29 5.13 4.21
C GLU A 66 -3.65 5.82 4.44
N LEU A 67 -4.15 5.81 5.67
CA LEU A 67 -5.40 6.49 5.99
C LEU A 67 -5.29 8.00 5.75
N VAL A 68 -4.23 8.63 6.26
CA VAL A 68 -4.02 10.07 6.10
C VAL A 68 -3.90 10.42 4.62
N GLY A 69 -3.12 9.66 3.84
CA GLY A 69 -2.94 9.91 2.41
C GLY A 69 -4.24 9.75 1.61
N ILE A 70 -4.92 8.63 1.77
CA ILE A 70 -6.17 8.33 1.07
C ILE A 70 -7.25 9.37 1.41
N PHE A 71 -7.43 9.70 2.69
CA PHE A 71 -8.45 10.68 3.09
C PHE A 71 -8.08 12.11 2.78
N SER A 72 -6.79 12.46 2.74
CA SER A 72 -6.34 13.76 2.22
C SER A 72 -6.74 13.91 0.75
N LEU A 73 -6.47 12.89 -0.08
CA LEU A 73 -6.88 12.88 -1.48
C LEU A 73 -8.40 12.90 -1.63
N TYR A 74 -9.13 12.14 -0.81
CA TYR A 74 -10.60 12.17 -0.76
C TYR A 74 -11.13 13.58 -0.54
N TYR A 75 -10.60 14.30 0.47
CA TYR A 75 -11.05 15.66 0.78
C TYR A 75 -10.69 16.64 -0.33
N VAL A 76 -9.50 16.55 -0.90
CA VAL A 76 -9.11 17.41 -2.05
C VAL A 76 -10.07 17.19 -3.21
N VAL A 77 -10.30 15.95 -3.61
CA VAL A 77 -11.16 15.61 -4.76
C VAL A 77 -12.62 15.99 -4.52
N LYS A 78 -13.11 15.82 -3.30
CA LYS A 78 -14.48 16.21 -2.92
C LYS A 78 -14.75 17.70 -3.03
N HIS A 79 -13.74 18.55 -2.83
CA HIS A 79 -13.87 20.00 -2.92
C HIS A 79 -13.59 20.56 -4.32
N VAL A 80 -13.05 19.74 -5.21
CA VAL A 80 -12.80 20.12 -6.61
C VAL A 80 -13.99 19.69 -7.47
N ARG A 81 -14.48 20.60 -8.34
CA ARG A 81 -15.52 20.25 -9.31
C ARG A 81 -14.95 19.28 -10.36
N ILE A 82 -15.29 18.02 -10.22
CA ILE A 82 -14.85 16.98 -11.18
C ILE A 82 -15.73 17.06 -12.43
N PRO A 83 -15.14 17.08 -13.63
CA PRO A 83 -15.89 17.01 -14.87
C PRO A 83 -16.74 15.72 -14.92
N LYS A 84 -17.99 15.82 -15.35
CA LYS A 84 -18.92 14.67 -15.50
C LYS A 84 -18.35 13.53 -16.35
N LYS A 85 -17.42 13.84 -17.26
CA LYS A 85 -16.73 12.84 -18.08
C LYS A 85 -15.87 11.90 -17.23
N ILE A 86 -15.15 12.46 -16.26
CA ILE A 86 -14.29 11.69 -15.35
C ILE A 86 -15.15 10.83 -14.41
N SER A 87 -16.22 11.39 -13.85
CA SER A 87 -17.14 10.64 -12.99
C SER A 87 -17.71 9.41 -13.71
N ARG A 88 -18.16 9.55 -14.96
CA ARG A 88 -18.64 8.43 -15.78
C ARG A 88 -17.58 7.36 -16.03
N ILE A 89 -16.31 7.75 -16.23
CA ILE A 89 -15.21 6.80 -16.42
C ILE A 89 -14.98 6.01 -15.14
N VAL A 90 -14.97 6.68 -13.99
CA VAL A 90 -14.81 6.03 -12.68
C VAL A 90 -15.95 5.07 -12.38
N GLU A 91 -17.21 5.49 -12.58
CA GLU A 91 -18.39 4.65 -12.39
C GLU A 91 -18.37 3.42 -13.31
N LYS A 92 -18.02 3.62 -14.59
CA LYS A 92 -17.85 2.51 -15.53
C LYS A 92 -16.73 1.55 -15.06
N TYR A 93 -15.61 2.10 -14.57
CA TYR A 93 -14.51 1.29 -14.06
C TYR A 93 -14.91 0.46 -12.84
N VAL A 94 -15.66 1.04 -11.91
CA VAL A 94 -16.18 0.34 -10.72
C VAL A 94 -17.10 -0.82 -11.12
N GLY A 95 -17.91 -0.65 -12.18
CA GLY A 95 -18.77 -1.72 -12.71
C GLY A 95 -18.01 -2.94 -13.24
N PHE A 96 -16.72 -2.82 -13.55
CA PHE A 96 -15.86 -3.92 -13.99
C PHE A 96 -15.04 -4.56 -12.85
N LEU A 97 -15.08 -3.99 -11.66
CA LEU A 97 -14.38 -4.56 -10.50
C LEU A 97 -15.06 -5.85 -10.06
N LEU A 98 -14.28 -6.75 -9.42
CA LEU A 98 -14.79 -8.01 -8.86
C LEU A 98 -15.91 -7.80 -7.84
N VAL A 99 -15.83 -6.70 -7.13
CA VAL A 99 -16.76 -6.26 -6.10
C VAL A 99 -16.96 -4.77 -6.32
N SER A 100 -18.20 -4.35 -6.48
CA SER A 100 -18.55 -2.96 -6.79
C SER A 100 -18.85 -2.12 -5.55
N ASP A 101 -18.71 -2.67 -4.37
CA ASP A 101 -18.91 -2.00 -3.09
C ASP A 101 -17.58 -1.71 -2.36
N GLU A 102 -17.65 -1.15 -1.15
CA GLU A 102 -16.51 -0.72 -0.34
C GLU A 102 -15.50 -1.84 -0.04
N ARG A 103 -15.92 -3.12 -0.11
CA ARG A 103 -15.04 -4.29 0.07
C ARG A 103 -13.93 -4.36 -0.96
N VAL A 104 -14.08 -3.68 -2.09
CA VAL A 104 -13.01 -3.56 -3.08
C VAL A 104 -11.75 -2.91 -2.50
N MET A 105 -11.87 -2.07 -1.48
CA MET A 105 -10.72 -1.47 -0.79
C MET A 105 -9.84 -2.51 -0.12
N LEU A 106 -10.42 -3.59 0.42
CA LEU A 106 -9.69 -4.73 0.95
C LEU A 106 -8.93 -5.47 -0.17
N ILE A 107 -9.62 -5.75 -1.27
CA ILE A 107 -9.01 -6.45 -2.42
C ILE A 107 -7.90 -5.60 -3.03
N ASN A 108 -8.07 -4.29 -3.09
CA ASN A 108 -7.08 -3.36 -3.63
C ASN A 108 -5.75 -3.36 -2.86
N ARG A 109 -5.74 -3.80 -1.60
CA ARG A 109 -4.49 -3.95 -0.82
C ARG A 109 -3.68 -5.17 -1.26
N VAL A 110 -4.34 -6.23 -1.70
CA VAL A 110 -3.69 -7.47 -2.16
C VAL A 110 -3.36 -7.39 -3.65
N ALA A 111 -4.30 -6.92 -4.44
CA ALA A 111 -4.16 -6.74 -5.89
C ALA A 111 -4.52 -5.29 -6.24
N PRO A 112 -3.53 -4.41 -6.49
CA PRO A 112 -3.77 -3.00 -6.76
C PRO A 112 -4.55 -2.84 -8.07
N MET A 113 -5.86 -2.68 -7.95
CA MET A 113 -6.79 -2.52 -9.07
C MET A 113 -7.21 -1.06 -9.23
N ILE A 114 -7.32 -0.33 -8.12
CA ILE A 114 -7.82 1.04 -8.08
C ILE A 114 -6.63 1.97 -7.82
N PRO A 115 -6.21 2.76 -8.81
CA PRO A 115 -5.27 3.84 -8.59
C PRO A 115 -5.97 4.97 -7.83
N PHE A 116 -5.23 5.70 -6.98
CA PHE A 116 -5.77 6.88 -6.28
C PHE A 116 -7.08 6.59 -5.51
N ALA A 117 -7.05 5.60 -4.63
CA ALA A 117 -8.23 5.11 -3.90
C ALA A 117 -9.08 6.24 -3.27
N GLY A 118 -8.45 7.28 -2.72
CA GLY A 118 -9.14 8.44 -2.16
C GLY A 118 -10.00 9.19 -3.18
N ALA A 119 -9.53 9.31 -4.44
CA ALA A 119 -10.31 9.92 -5.49
C ALA A 119 -11.55 9.08 -5.86
N PHE A 120 -11.39 7.75 -5.92
CA PHE A 120 -12.53 6.85 -6.16
C PHE A 120 -13.58 6.93 -5.06
N ILE A 121 -13.16 6.95 -3.78
CA ILE A 121 -14.08 7.11 -2.64
C ILE A 121 -14.84 8.46 -2.72
N ALA A 122 -14.20 9.51 -3.23
CA ALA A 122 -14.85 10.81 -3.38
C ALA A 122 -15.85 10.89 -4.54
N ILE A 123 -15.62 10.14 -5.62
CA ILE A 123 -16.40 10.18 -6.85
C ILE A 123 -17.58 9.21 -6.80
N VAL A 124 -17.41 8.05 -6.20
CA VAL A 124 -18.44 7.00 -6.13
C VAL A 124 -19.39 7.29 -4.98
N GLU A 125 -20.49 7.97 -5.27
CA GLU A 125 -21.47 8.44 -4.26
C GLU A 125 -22.10 7.33 -3.42
N THR A 126 -22.12 6.10 -3.95
CA THR A 126 -22.70 4.94 -3.25
C THR A 126 -21.80 4.34 -2.18
N TRP A 127 -20.52 4.74 -2.12
CA TRP A 127 -19.57 4.21 -1.15
C TRP A 127 -19.58 5.02 0.15
N ASP A 128 -19.66 4.32 1.28
CA ASP A 128 -19.53 4.90 2.61
C ASP A 128 -18.03 5.06 2.97
N PRO A 129 -17.53 6.31 3.13
CA PRO A 129 -16.13 6.55 3.48
C PRO A 129 -15.69 5.85 4.77
N LYS A 130 -16.58 5.67 5.75
CA LYS A 130 -16.26 4.97 7.01
C LYS A 130 -16.04 3.49 6.79
N LYS A 131 -16.87 2.86 5.95
CA LYS A 131 -16.67 1.46 5.56
C LYS A 131 -15.41 1.30 4.72
N CYS A 132 -15.13 2.23 3.80
CA CYS A 132 -13.87 2.25 3.06
C CYS A 132 -12.66 2.31 4.01
N ALA A 133 -12.68 3.20 5.01
CA ALA A 133 -11.64 3.28 6.03
C ALA A 133 -11.44 1.96 6.76
N PHE A 134 -12.53 1.32 7.18
CA PHE A 134 -12.49 0.02 7.86
C PHE A 134 -11.82 -1.06 7.00
N TYR A 135 -12.20 -1.18 5.72
CA TYR A 135 -11.60 -2.16 4.82
C TYR A 135 -10.14 -1.85 4.47
N ILE A 136 -9.76 -0.57 4.39
CA ILE A 136 -8.37 -0.14 4.21
C ILE A 136 -7.53 -0.58 5.41
N VAL A 137 -7.99 -0.30 6.64
CA VAL A 137 -7.28 -0.70 7.87
C VAL A 137 -7.08 -2.22 7.92
N ILE A 138 -8.15 -2.99 7.73
CA ILE A 138 -8.06 -4.46 7.74
C ILE A 138 -7.10 -4.94 6.64
N GLY A 139 -7.22 -4.40 5.43
CA GLY A 139 -6.36 -4.79 4.32
C GLY A 139 -4.89 -4.48 4.57
N CYS A 140 -4.57 -3.31 5.14
CA CYS A 140 -3.21 -2.93 5.52
C CYS A 140 -2.66 -3.85 6.63
N VAL A 141 -3.43 -4.05 7.69
CA VAL A 141 -3.01 -4.92 8.81
C VAL A 141 -2.78 -6.36 8.33
N LEU A 142 -3.66 -6.91 7.51
CA LEU A 142 -3.48 -8.24 6.94
C LEU A 142 -2.25 -8.31 6.04
N LYS A 143 -2.09 -7.38 5.10
CA LYS A 143 -0.99 -7.37 4.15
C LYS A 143 0.36 -7.23 4.85
N TYR A 144 0.53 -6.15 5.62
CA TYR A 144 1.80 -5.85 6.28
C TYR A 144 2.06 -6.75 7.49
N GLY A 145 1.00 -7.24 8.15
CA GLY A 145 1.11 -8.27 9.17
C GLY A 145 1.63 -9.59 8.60
N LEU A 146 1.16 -10.03 7.44
CA LEU A 146 1.67 -11.21 6.76
C LEU A 146 3.13 -11.03 6.31
N ILE A 147 3.48 -9.85 5.77
CA ILE A 147 4.87 -9.52 5.41
C ILE A 147 5.76 -9.55 6.66
N LEU A 148 5.30 -8.98 7.77
CA LEU A 148 6.01 -8.98 9.04
C LEU A 148 6.24 -10.40 9.57
N LEU A 149 5.21 -11.25 9.55
CA LEU A 149 5.31 -12.64 9.98
C LEU A 149 6.30 -13.42 9.10
N ALA A 150 6.22 -13.27 7.79
CA ALA A 150 7.16 -13.89 6.87
C ALA A 150 8.60 -13.40 7.10
N SER A 151 8.79 -12.09 7.25
CA SER A 151 10.09 -11.50 7.57
C SER A 151 10.65 -12.05 8.87
N SER A 152 9.87 -12.02 9.94
CA SER A 152 10.26 -12.52 11.25
C SER A 152 10.64 -14.00 11.22
N PHE A 153 9.90 -14.82 10.46
CA PHE A 153 10.24 -16.22 10.24
C PHE A 153 11.60 -16.37 9.56
N PHE A 154 11.85 -15.64 8.47
CA PHE A 154 13.11 -15.73 7.75
C PHE A 154 14.30 -15.24 8.59
N TYR A 155 14.13 -14.17 9.37
CA TYR A 155 15.17 -13.68 10.29
C TYR A 155 15.48 -14.65 11.43
N THR A 156 14.56 -15.55 11.77
CA THR A 156 14.83 -16.61 12.78
C THR A 156 15.68 -17.74 12.22
N TYR A 157 15.54 -18.07 10.92
CA TYR A 157 16.18 -19.25 10.32
C TYR A 157 17.36 -18.93 9.41
N PHE A 158 17.52 -17.69 8.95
CA PHE A 158 18.59 -17.27 8.05
C PHE A 158 19.40 -16.13 8.64
N SER A 159 20.64 -15.95 8.16
CA SER A 159 21.43 -14.75 8.46
C SER A 159 20.70 -13.51 7.91
N GLY A 160 20.90 -12.33 8.55
CA GLY A 160 20.17 -11.10 8.19
C GLY A 160 20.17 -10.78 6.69
N ASP A 161 21.32 -10.81 6.03
CA ASP A 161 21.45 -10.59 4.59
C ASP A 161 20.65 -11.59 3.73
N MET A 162 20.61 -12.85 4.15
CA MET A 162 19.88 -13.88 3.42
C MET A 162 18.38 -13.77 3.69
N ALA A 163 17.98 -13.50 4.93
CA ALA A 163 16.60 -13.26 5.31
C ALA A 163 16.01 -12.09 4.53
N LEU A 164 16.72 -10.97 4.43
CA LEU A 164 16.32 -9.81 3.65
C LEU A 164 16.12 -10.17 2.17
N LYS A 165 17.10 -10.83 1.55
CA LYS A 165 17.03 -11.22 0.13
C LYS A 165 15.86 -12.17 -0.16
N VAL A 166 15.65 -13.17 0.70
CA VAL A 166 14.56 -14.14 0.54
C VAL A 166 13.20 -13.45 0.70
N THR A 167 13.04 -12.61 1.72
CA THR A 167 11.79 -11.88 1.95
C THR A 167 11.48 -10.93 0.80
N MET A 168 12.47 -10.17 0.35
CA MET A 168 12.33 -9.25 -0.79
C MET A 168 11.94 -10.00 -2.07
N THR A 169 12.61 -11.10 -2.38
CA THR A 169 12.31 -11.91 -3.56
C THR A 169 10.88 -12.44 -3.50
N LEU A 170 10.46 -12.99 -2.36
CA LEU A 170 9.11 -13.49 -2.16
C LEU A 170 8.05 -12.41 -2.41
N VAL A 171 8.24 -11.23 -1.81
CA VAL A 171 7.28 -10.11 -1.96
C VAL A 171 7.24 -9.59 -3.40
N ILE A 172 8.40 -9.43 -4.05
CA ILE A 172 8.46 -9.01 -5.46
C ILE A 172 7.76 -10.03 -6.37
N VAL A 173 7.94 -11.32 -6.13
CA VAL A 173 7.26 -12.39 -6.90
C VAL A 173 5.74 -12.31 -6.69
N ILE A 174 5.27 -12.17 -5.46
CA ILE A 174 3.83 -12.05 -5.17
C ILE A 174 3.24 -10.80 -5.84
N LEU A 175 3.92 -9.65 -5.75
CA LEU A 175 3.51 -8.42 -6.42
C LEU A 175 3.47 -8.59 -7.94
N GLY A 176 4.50 -9.21 -8.52
CA GLY A 176 4.56 -9.49 -9.95
C GLY A 176 3.39 -10.35 -10.42
N ILE A 177 3.06 -11.41 -9.68
CA ILE A 177 1.91 -12.28 -9.96
C ILE A 177 0.60 -11.49 -9.83
N SER A 178 0.43 -10.67 -8.78
CA SER A 178 -0.74 -9.82 -8.58
C SER A 178 -0.94 -8.83 -9.72
N LEU A 179 0.13 -8.16 -10.15
CA LEU A 179 0.10 -7.20 -11.26
C LEU A 179 -0.22 -7.90 -12.58
N ALA A 180 0.40 -9.05 -12.86
CA ALA A 180 0.12 -9.85 -14.05
C ALA A 180 -1.33 -10.32 -14.09
N ALA A 181 -1.87 -10.80 -12.97
CA ALA A 181 -3.27 -11.20 -12.85
C ALA A 181 -4.23 -10.01 -13.06
N SER A 182 -3.90 -8.85 -12.50
CA SER A 182 -4.66 -7.60 -12.70
C SER A 182 -4.65 -7.16 -14.16
N TYR A 183 -3.48 -7.18 -14.81
CA TYR A 183 -3.33 -6.86 -16.23
C TYR A 183 -4.13 -7.81 -17.14
N TYR A 184 -4.01 -9.13 -16.90
CA TYR A 184 -4.74 -10.14 -17.67
C TYR A 184 -6.27 -9.96 -17.57
N ARG A 185 -6.77 -9.58 -16.40
CA ARG A 185 -8.19 -9.28 -16.20
C ARG A 185 -8.63 -8.03 -16.93
N LYS A 186 -7.85 -6.95 -16.89
CA LYS A 186 -8.12 -5.72 -17.68
C LYS A 186 -8.23 -6.03 -19.16
N LYS A 187 -7.30 -6.80 -19.69
CA LYS A 187 -7.28 -7.22 -21.09
C LYS A 187 -8.52 -8.05 -21.45
N LYS A 188 -8.90 -9.01 -20.62
CA LYS A 188 -10.09 -9.85 -20.85
C LYS A 188 -11.40 -9.06 -20.76
N ALA A 189 -11.44 -7.98 -19.97
CA ALA A 189 -12.59 -7.10 -19.82
C ALA A 189 -12.72 -6.03 -20.94
N GLY A 190 -11.78 -5.98 -21.89
CA GLY A 190 -11.81 -5.02 -23.00
C GLY A 190 -11.58 -3.56 -22.58
N ILE A 191 -10.88 -3.33 -21.49
CA ILE A 191 -10.55 -1.99 -20.96
C ILE A 191 -9.13 -1.59 -21.47
N GLU A 192 -8.79 -1.93 -22.69
CA GLU A 192 -7.62 -1.35 -23.34
C GLU A 192 -8.09 -0.09 -24.10
N GLU A 193 -7.86 1.06 -23.43
CA GLU A 193 -7.26 2.30 -23.93
C GLU A 193 -7.17 3.32 -22.82
#